data_d97944b67d4a8d10d9014fcf08fd0f2c
#
_entry.id   d97944b67d4a8d10d9014fcf08fd0f2c
#
_cell.length_a   1.000
_cell.length_b   1.000
_cell.length_c   1.000
_cell.angle_alpha   90.00
_cell.angle_beta   90.00
_cell.angle_gamma   90.00
#
_symmetry.space_group_name_H-M   'P 1'
#
loop_
_entity.id
_entity.type
_entity.pdbx_description
1 polymer ?
#
loop_
_entity_poly.entity_id
_entity_poly.type
_entity_poly.pdbx_seq_one_letter_code
_entity_poly.pdbx_strand_id
1 'polypeptide(L)'
;VLYYQGEMKDLDCMNTVGIVGARRCSQDIKKKCYELTEKYVEENKVIISGLAKGIDACAHTACINADGYTVAILGNGLDICYPSEHRILMDRIKEKGLLLSEYPPGTKPTKYAFPKRNRLISAWSDKVVVIAPGKGSGALITEGYARKYSRKIELYEVK
;
A
#
# COMPACT_ATOMS: atom_id res chain seq x y z
N VAL A 1 19.52 -0.95 -2.75
CA VAL A 1 19.39 -1.82 -1.56
C VAL A 1 17.98 -1.71 -1.03
N LEU A 2 17.39 -2.83 -0.68
CA LEU A 2 16.09 -2.90 -0.02
C LEU A 2 16.22 -3.65 1.29
N TYR A 3 15.58 -3.12 2.30
CA TYR A 3 15.46 -3.75 3.62
C TYR A 3 14.10 -4.41 3.73
N TYR A 4 14.00 -5.55 4.38
CA TYR A 4 12.72 -6.22 4.55
C TYR A 4 12.56 -6.88 5.92
N GLN A 5 11.31 -7.06 6.32
CA GLN A 5 10.89 -7.85 7.47
C GLN A 5 9.60 -8.59 7.09
N GLY A 6 9.52 -9.84 7.46
CA GLY A 6 8.36 -10.70 7.17
C GLY A 6 8.70 -11.82 6.20
N GLU A 7 7.68 -12.35 5.54
CA GLU A 7 7.80 -13.46 4.59
C GLU A 7 8.09 -12.94 3.18
N MET A 8 9.28 -13.19 2.68
CA MET A 8 9.64 -12.83 1.30
C MET A 8 9.09 -13.89 0.33
N LYS A 9 8.31 -13.42 -0.66
CA LYS A 9 7.82 -14.24 -1.77
C LYS A 9 8.31 -13.67 -3.09
N ASP A 10 8.37 -14.50 -4.12
CA ASP A 10 8.73 -14.06 -5.47
C ASP A 10 7.56 -13.28 -6.09
N LEU A 11 7.63 -11.95 -5.99
CA LEU A 11 6.59 -11.07 -6.49
C LEU A 11 6.52 -11.02 -8.04
N ASP A 12 7.60 -11.35 -8.73
CA ASP A 12 7.60 -11.38 -10.20
C ASP A 12 6.71 -12.49 -10.76
N CYS A 13 6.50 -13.54 -9.98
CA CYS A 13 5.63 -14.66 -10.35
C CYS A 13 4.20 -14.52 -9.84
N MET A 14 3.86 -13.39 -9.21
CA MET A 14 2.56 -13.16 -8.57
C MET A 14 1.82 -12.00 -9.21
N ASN A 15 0.51 -12.11 -9.28
CA ASN A 15 -0.34 -10.98 -9.67
C ASN A 15 -0.44 -9.98 -8.52
N THR A 16 -0.08 -8.74 -8.78
CA THR A 16 0.01 -7.69 -7.76
C THR A 16 -0.95 -6.55 -8.04
N VAL A 17 -1.58 -6.05 -6.99
CA VAL A 17 -2.49 -4.90 -7.05
C VAL A 17 -2.05 -3.88 -6.01
N GLY A 18 -1.66 -2.70 -6.46
CA GLY A 18 -1.41 -1.55 -5.60
C GLY A 18 -2.73 -0.88 -5.26
N ILE A 19 -2.99 -0.65 -3.99
CA ILE A 19 -4.20 0.06 -3.54
C ILE A 19 -3.76 1.28 -2.74
N VAL A 20 -4.11 2.45 -3.21
CA VAL A 20 -3.79 3.73 -2.59
C VAL A 20 -5.03 4.64 -2.63
N GLY A 21 -5.04 5.68 -1.80
CA GLY A 21 -6.18 6.58 -1.82
C GLY A 21 -6.13 7.66 -0.73
N ALA A 22 -7.29 8.19 -0.41
CA ALA A 22 -7.44 9.25 0.56
C ALA A 22 -6.97 8.85 1.95
N ARG A 23 -6.32 9.78 2.65
CA ARG A 23 -5.94 9.63 4.06
C ARG A 23 -7.14 9.77 5.00
N ARG A 24 -8.13 10.55 4.60
CA ARG A 24 -9.40 10.71 5.31
C ARG A 24 -10.51 10.20 4.44
N CYS A 25 -11.27 9.24 4.93
CA CYS A 25 -12.36 8.63 4.19
C CYS A 25 -13.57 8.37 5.08
N SER A 26 -14.74 8.50 4.47
CA SER A 26 -16.00 8.11 5.09
C SER A 26 -16.06 6.60 5.31
N GLN A 27 -17.04 6.14 6.10
CA GLN A 27 -17.25 4.70 6.29
C GLN A 27 -17.64 4.01 4.99
N ASP A 28 -18.38 4.66 4.09
CA ASP A 28 -18.76 4.10 2.81
C ASP A 28 -17.55 3.85 1.92
N ILE A 29 -16.59 4.79 1.90
CA ILE A 29 -15.33 4.64 1.15
C ILE A 29 -14.49 3.50 1.73
N LYS A 30 -14.39 3.41 3.04
CA LYS A 30 -13.69 2.31 3.71
C LYS A 30 -14.31 0.97 3.37
N LYS A 31 -15.65 0.88 3.41
CA LYS A 31 -16.38 -0.33 3.03
C LYS A 31 -16.05 -0.73 1.59
N LYS A 32 -16.05 0.23 0.66
CA LYS A 32 -15.69 -0.02 -0.74
C LYS A 32 -14.27 -0.57 -0.86
N CYS A 33 -13.32 0.00 -0.13
CA CYS A 33 -11.95 -0.48 -0.10
C CYS A 33 -11.86 -1.92 0.43
N TYR A 34 -12.57 -2.23 1.50
CA TYR A 34 -12.63 -3.58 2.06
C TYR A 34 -13.18 -4.58 1.04
N GLU A 35 -14.31 -4.29 0.43
CA GLU A 35 -14.96 -5.17 -0.56
C GLU A 35 -14.03 -5.43 -1.77
N LEU A 36 -13.42 -4.39 -2.30
CA LEU A 36 -12.48 -4.52 -3.42
C LEU A 36 -11.25 -5.36 -3.04
N THR A 37 -10.69 -5.11 -1.87
CA THR A 37 -9.50 -5.83 -1.39
C THR A 37 -9.81 -7.31 -1.19
N GLU A 38 -10.92 -7.64 -0.53
CA GLU A 38 -11.36 -9.02 -0.33
C GLU A 38 -11.52 -9.75 -1.67
N LYS A 39 -12.13 -9.09 -2.65
CA LYS A 39 -12.28 -9.65 -4.00
C LYS A 39 -10.92 -9.97 -4.63
N TYR A 40 -9.94 -9.06 -4.55
CA TYR A 40 -8.61 -9.32 -5.08
C TYR A 40 -7.91 -10.46 -4.35
N VAL A 41 -8.08 -10.56 -3.04
CA VAL A 41 -7.53 -11.68 -2.26
C VAL A 41 -8.16 -13.01 -2.70
N GLU A 42 -9.47 -13.07 -2.93
CA GLU A 42 -10.16 -14.24 -3.46
C GLU A 42 -9.62 -14.66 -4.84
N GLU A 43 -9.16 -13.69 -5.63
CA GLU A 43 -8.51 -13.91 -6.93
C GLU A 43 -7.01 -14.25 -6.80
N ASN A 44 -6.50 -14.50 -5.60
CA ASN A 44 -5.10 -14.77 -5.29
C ASN A 44 -4.14 -13.63 -5.67
N LYS A 45 -4.60 -12.39 -5.60
CA LYS A 45 -3.76 -11.21 -5.84
C LYS A 45 -3.00 -10.82 -4.58
N VAL A 46 -1.78 -10.34 -4.76
CA VAL A 46 -0.98 -9.70 -3.71
C VAL A 46 -1.38 -8.22 -3.61
N ILE A 47 -1.59 -7.75 -2.40
CA ILE A 47 -1.95 -6.35 -2.15
C ILE A 47 -0.71 -5.56 -1.75
N ILE A 48 -0.40 -4.52 -2.51
CA ILE A 48 0.74 -3.62 -2.24
C ILE A 48 0.20 -2.24 -1.87
N SER A 49 0.68 -1.69 -0.76
CA SER A 49 0.32 -0.34 -0.34
C SER A 49 1.41 0.28 0.55
N GLY A 50 1.16 1.44 1.11
CA GLY A 50 2.20 2.22 1.79
C GLY A 50 2.00 2.45 3.27
N LEU A 51 1.07 1.77 3.91
CA LEU A 51 0.79 1.92 5.35
C LEU A 51 0.36 3.35 5.76
N ALA A 52 -0.04 4.20 4.83
CA ALA A 52 -0.55 5.52 5.15
C ALA A 52 -1.94 5.44 5.81
N LYS A 53 -2.37 6.52 6.43
CA LYS A 53 -3.73 6.62 6.99
C LYS A 53 -4.78 6.44 5.89
N GLY A 54 -5.94 5.97 6.27
CA GLY A 54 -7.08 5.85 5.36
C GLY A 54 -7.02 4.61 4.49
N ILE A 55 -7.05 4.77 3.18
CA ILE A 55 -7.18 3.67 2.22
C ILE A 55 -6.05 2.67 2.32
N ASP A 56 -4.79 3.11 2.45
CA ASP A 56 -3.65 2.20 2.57
C ASP A 56 -3.83 1.23 3.75
N ALA A 57 -4.15 1.78 4.93
CA ALA A 57 -4.37 0.97 6.13
C ALA A 57 -5.59 0.05 5.99
N CYS A 58 -6.67 0.52 5.35
CA CYS A 58 -7.84 -0.31 5.07
C CYS A 58 -7.50 -1.49 4.16
N ALA A 59 -6.72 -1.26 3.10
CA ALA A 59 -6.32 -2.31 2.17
C ALA A 59 -5.47 -3.37 2.86
N HIS A 60 -4.46 -2.97 3.64
CA HIS A 60 -3.65 -3.92 4.41
C HIS A 60 -4.50 -4.73 5.39
N THR A 61 -5.38 -4.07 6.15
CA THR A 61 -6.24 -4.72 7.13
C THR A 61 -7.19 -5.71 6.47
N ALA A 62 -7.88 -5.32 5.41
CA ALA A 62 -8.80 -6.18 4.68
C ALA A 62 -8.08 -7.40 4.10
N CYS A 63 -6.89 -7.21 3.54
CA CYS A 63 -6.07 -8.29 2.99
C CYS A 63 -5.72 -9.32 4.08
N ILE A 64 -5.21 -8.86 5.22
CA ILE A 64 -4.84 -9.76 6.33
C ILE A 64 -6.08 -10.48 6.89
N ASN A 65 -7.19 -9.78 7.06
CA ASN A 65 -8.43 -10.38 7.57
C ASN A 65 -9.00 -11.43 6.62
N ALA A 66 -8.71 -11.34 5.33
CA ALA A 66 -9.09 -12.33 4.32
C ALA A 66 -8.02 -13.42 4.10
N ASP A 67 -7.03 -13.52 4.98
CA ASP A 67 -5.89 -14.44 4.89
C ASP A 67 -5.03 -14.26 3.62
N GLY A 68 -5.01 -13.05 3.08
CA GLY A 68 -4.20 -12.69 1.92
C GLY A 68 -2.78 -12.29 2.29
N TYR A 69 -1.95 -12.12 1.25
CA TYR A 69 -0.58 -11.64 1.39
C TYR A 69 -0.50 -10.17 0.99
N THR A 70 0.00 -9.32 1.90
CA THR A 70 0.16 -7.88 1.64
C THR A 70 1.60 -7.44 1.83
N VAL A 71 2.01 -6.49 1.00
CA VAL A 71 3.34 -5.86 1.03
C VAL A 71 3.16 -4.39 1.36
N ALA A 72 3.75 -3.94 2.45
CA ALA A 72 3.80 -2.54 2.80
C ALA A 72 5.17 -1.96 2.47
N ILE A 73 5.20 -0.94 1.63
CA ILE A 73 6.42 -0.23 1.27
C ILE A 73 6.48 1.06 2.08
N LEU A 74 7.49 1.20 2.93
CA LEU A 74 7.61 2.31 3.86
C LEU A 74 8.48 3.44 3.31
N GLY A 75 8.21 4.66 3.74
CA GLY A 75 9.04 5.82 3.47
C GLY A 75 10.03 6.16 4.58
N ASN A 76 10.35 5.20 5.45
CA ASN A 76 11.24 5.32 6.61
C ASN A 76 11.85 3.97 6.94
N GLY A 77 12.79 3.94 7.87
CA GLY A 77 13.37 2.67 8.34
C GLY A 77 12.33 1.72 8.92
N LEU A 78 12.54 0.42 8.78
CA LEU A 78 11.61 -0.62 9.22
C LEU A 78 11.44 -0.71 10.74
N ASP A 79 12.34 -0.13 11.50
CA ASP A 79 12.30 -0.04 12.97
C ASP A 79 11.39 1.09 13.47
N ILE A 80 10.88 1.93 12.57
CA ILE A 80 10.01 3.07 12.90
C ILE A 80 8.62 2.84 12.35
N CYS A 81 7.60 2.94 13.20
CA CYS A 81 6.20 2.90 12.79
C CYS A 81 5.67 4.31 12.52
N TYR A 82 5.32 4.59 11.28
CA TYR A 82 4.70 5.85 10.89
C TYR A 82 3.52 5.60 9.92
N PRO A 83 2.33 6.11 10.22
CA PRO A 83 1.97 6.80 11.46
C PRO A 83 2.02 5.87 12.69
N SER A 84 2.31 6.43 13.86
CA SER A 84 2.52 5.64 15.09
C SER A 84 1.30 4.82 15.54
N GLU A 85 0.11 5.26 15.19
CA GLU A 85 -1.15 4.55 15.47
C GLU A 85 -1.30 3.24 14.69
N HIS A 86 -0.48 3.00 13.67
CA HIS A 86 -0.49 1.78 12.87
C HIS A 86 0.44 0.69 13.42
N ARG A 87 0.88 0.77 14.67
CA ARG A 87 1.80 -0.23 15.26
C ARG A 87 1.25 -1.65 15.20
N ILE A 88 0.00 -1.85 15.60
CA ILE A 88 -0.64 -3.18 15.57
C ILE A 88 -0.73 -3.70 14.14
N LEU A 89 -1.14 -2.84 13.20
CA LEU A 89 -1.24 -3.21 11.79
C LEU A 89 0.14 -3.56 11.22
N MET A 90 1.16 -2.76 11.51
CA MET A 90 2.53 -3.00 11.07
C MET A 90 3.04 -4.36 11.57
N ASP A 91 2.79 -4.69 12.84
CA ASP A 91 3.18 -5.97 13.43
C ASP A 91 2.45 -7.14 12.76
N ARG A 92 1.18 -7.00 12.45
CA ARG A 92 0.40 -8.01 11.70
C ARG A 92 0.93 -8.22 10.29
N ILE A 93 1.31 -7.16 9.60
CA ILE A 93 1.92 -7.25 8.26
C ILE A 93 3.25 -7.99 8.35
N LYS A 94 4.06 -7.69 9.36
CA LYS A 94 5.33 -8.36 9.60
C LYS A 94 5.17 -9.86 9.82
N GLU A 95 4.09 -10.30 10.48
CA GLU A 95 3.80 -11.71 10.73
C GLU A 95 3.25 -12.45 9.51
N LYS A 96 2.36 -11.81 8.75
CA LYS A 96 1.57 -12.46 7.70
C LYS A 96 1.87 -11.97 6.29
N GLY A 97 2.73 -10.98 6.14
CA GLY A 97 3.05 -10.36 4.88
C GLY A 97 4.51 -9.91 4.84
N LEU A 98 4.75 -8.76 4.23
CA LEU A 98 6.09 -8.24 4.02
C LEU A 98 6.13 -6.72 4.23
N LEU A 99 7.12 -6.26 5.00
CA LEU A 99 7.50 -4.85 5.09
C LEU A 99 8.75 -4.63 4.25
N LEU A 100 8.74 -3.59 3.42
CA LEU A 100 9.88 -3.21 2.56
C LEU A 100 10.22 -1.74 2.75
N SER A 101 11.50 -1.40 2.68
CA SER A 101 11.98 -0.02 2.66
C SER A 101 13.29 0.13 1.91
N GLU A 102 13.45 1.25 1.21
CA GLU A 102 14.75 1.68 0.66
C GLU A 102 15.65 2.32 1.72
N TYR A 103 15.13 2.59 2.91
CA TYR A 103 15.83 3.34 3.94
C TYR A 103 16.39 2.42 5.02
N PRO A 104 17.64 2.64 5.45
CA PRO A 104 18.23 1.84 6.53
C PRO A 104 17.50 2.07 7.87
N PRO A 105 17.61 1.11 8.82
CA PRO A 105 17.09 1.30 10.17
C PRO A 105 17.54 2.62 10.78
N GLY A 106 16.65 3.26 11.55
CA GLY A 106 16.90 4.58 12.15
C GLY A 106 16.54 5.77 11.27
N THR A 107 16.20 5.55 10.01
CA THR A 107 15.80 6.64 9.10
C THR A 107 14.40 7.13 9.44
N LYS A 108 14.30 8.38 9.88
CA LYS A 108 13.03 9.01 10.23
C LYS A 108 12.19 9.33 8.99
N PRO A 109 10.87 9.33 9.10
CA PRO A 109 10.01 9.73 7.99
C PRO A 109 10.18 11.20 7.66
N THR A 110 10.20 11.53 6.36
CA THR A 110 10.24 12.89 5.84
C THR A 110 9.17 13.07 4.77
N LYS A 111 8.75 14.31 4.56
CA LYS A 111 7.76 14.62 3.52
C LYS A 111 8.23 14.29 2.09
N TYR A 112 9.53 14.19 1.87
CA TYR A 112 10.11 13.86 0.56
C TYR A 112 10.17 12.36 0.30
N ALA A 113 10.28 11.56 1.36
CA ALA A 113 10.41 10.11 1.25
C ALA A 113 9.11 9.44 0.77
N PHE A 114 7.95 9.97 1.13
CA PHE A 114 6.67 9.37 0.76
C PHE A 114 6.38 9.42 -0.74
N PRO A 115 6.51 10.58 -1.43
CA PRO A 115 6.39 10.63 -2.88
C PRO A 115 7.40 9.71 -3.58
N LYS A 116 8.63 9.68 -3.11
CA LYS A 116 9.66 8.80 -3.65
C LYS A 116 9.33 7.31 -3.45
N ARG A 117 8.80 6.92 -2.29
CA ARG A 117 8.34 5.57 -2.01
C ARG A 117 7.20 5.14 -2.93
N ASN A 118 6.30 6.06 -3.27
CA ASN A 118 5.13 5.75 -4.10
C ASN A 118 5.50 5.23 -5.49
N ARG A 119 6.67 5.58 -6.03
CA ARG A 119 7.15 5.01 -7.29
C ARG A 119 7.32 3.48 -7.21
N LEU A 120 7.72 2.96 -6.04
CA LEU A 120 7.88 1.52 -5.84
C LEU A 120 6.54 0.80 -5.78
N ILE A 121 5.53 1.41 -5.17
CA ILE A 121 4.17 0.85 -5.17
C ILE A 121 3.71 0.64 -6.61
N SER A 122 3.86 1.66 -7.46
CA SER A 122 3.49 1.57 -8.87
C SER A 122 4.35 0.59 -9.66
N ALA A 123 5.66 0.60 -9.43
CA ALA A 123 6.60 -0.25 -10.18
C ALA A 123 6.35 -1.74 -9.94
N TRP A 124 5.97 -2.12 -8.73
CA TRP A 124 5.74 -3.53 -8.37
C TRP A 124 4.29 -3.99 -8.51
N SER A 125 3.40 -3.11 -8.89
CA SER A 125 1.99 -3.44 -9.08
C SER A 125 1.68 -3.65 -10.56
N ASP A 126 1.05 -4.76 -10.90
CA ASP A 126 0.52 -4.97 -12.26
C ASP A 126 -0.64 -4.00 -12.54
N LYS A 127 -1.39 -3.69 -11.49
CA LYS A 127 -2.53 -2.79 -11.52
C LYS A 127 -2.51 -1.90 -10.30
N VAL A 128 -2.82 -0.62 -10.48
CA VAL A 128 -2.95 0.34 -9.38
C VAL A 128 -4.41 0.79 -9.28
N VAL A 129 -4.98 0.61 -8.10
CA VAL A 129 -6.33 1.06 -7.75
C VAL A 129 -6.21 2.29 -6.88
N VAL A 130 -6.80 3.39 -7.32
CA VAL A 130 -6.78 4.67 -6.60
C VAL A 130 -8.19 4.98 -6.12
N ILE A 131 -8.38 5.04 -4.80
CA ILE A 131 -9.70 5.19 -4.18
C ILE A 131 -9.82 6.57 -3.54
N ALA A 132 -10.82 7.33 -4.02
CA ALA A 132 -11.19 8.63 -3.47
C ALA A 132 -10.02 9.60 -3.27
N PRO A 133 -9.13 9.80 -4.26
CA PRO A 133 -8.01 10.71 -4.09
C PRO A 133 -8.50 12.14 -3.96
N GLY A 134 -8.03 12.85 -2.93
CA GLY A 134 -8.22 14.29 -2.84
C GLY A 134 -7.29 15.03 -3.81
N LYS A 135 -7.59 16.28 -4.14
CA LYS A 135 -6.69 17.12 -4.94
C LYS A 135 -5.33 17.23 -4.25
N GLY A 136 -4.25 17.03 -5.00
CA GLY A 136 -2.89 17.11 -4.48
C GLY A 136 -2.51 15.98 -3.52
N SER A 137 -3.29 14.91 -3.46
CA SER A 137 -2.99 13.78 -2.57
C SER A 137 -1.79 12.97 -3.06
N GLY A 138 -1.10 12.28 -2.13
CA GLY A 138 -0.03 11.35 -2.45
C GLY A 138 -0.48 10.19 -3.35
N ALA A 139 -1.75 9.82 -3.31
CA ALA A 139 -2.34 8.80 -4.17
C ALA A 139 -2.27 9.20 -5.65
N LEU A 140 -2.43 10.49 -5.98
CA LEU A 140 -2.28 10.99 -7.35
C LEU A 140 -0.83 10.90 -7.84
N ILE A 141 0.14 11.01 -6.95
CA ILE A 141 1.56 10.80 -7.29
C ILE A 141 1.79 9.34 -7.68
N THR A 142 1.22 8.41 -6.94
CA THR A 142 1.27 6.98 -7.27
C THR A 142 0.61 6.70 -8.62
N GLU A 143 -0.53 7.32 -8.91
CA GLU A 143 -1.19 7.24 -10.21
C GLU A 143 -0.27 7.73 -11.34
N GLY A 144 0.40 8.87 -11.14
CA GLY A 144 1.34 9.42 -12.11
C GLY A 144 2.49 8.45 -12.44
N TYR A 145 3.05 7.80 -11.43
CA TYR A 145 4.07 6.76 -11.64
C TYR A 145 3.48 5.52 -12.34
N ALA A 146 2.26 5.12 -12.00
CA ALA A 146 1.60 3.99 -12.67
C ALA A 146 1.42 4.26 -14.17
N ARG A 147 1.04 5.47 -14.56
CA ARG A 147 0.99 5.89 -15.96
C ARG A 147 2.35 5.83 -16.62
N LYS A 148 3.39 6.37 -15.96
CA LYS A 148 4.76 6.36 -16.45
C LYS A 148 5.28 4.94 -16.68
N TYR A 149 4.92 3.99 -15.84
CA TYR A 149 5.35 2.60 -15.92
C TYR A 149 4.36 1.72 -16.72
N SER A 150 3.38 2.31 -17.39
CA SER A 150 2.37 1.61 -18.21
C SER A 150 1.59 0.56 -17.43
N ARG A 151 1.31 0.83 -16.15
CA ARG A 151 0.47 -0.03 -15.31
C ARG A 151 -1.02 0.22 -15.58
N LYS A 152 -1.84 -0.81 -15.39
CA LYS A 152 -3.29 -0.65 -15.42
C LYS A 152 -3.72 0.20 -14.23
N ILE A 153 -4.66 1.11 -14.45
CA ILE A 153 -5.16 2.03 -13.42
C ILE A 153 -6.67 1.91 -13.33
N GLU A 154 -7.17 1.72 -12.13
CA GLU A 154 -8.60 1.90 -11.81
C GLU A 154 -8.75 3.06 -10.84
N LEU A 155 -9.64 3.99 -11.16
CA LEU A 155 -9.95 5.15 -10.34
C LEU A 155 -11.36 5.03 -9.79
N TYR A 156 -11.51 5.09 -8.47
CA TYR A 156 -12.79 5.16 -7.78
C TYR A 156 -12.92 6.53 -7.12
N GLU A 157 -13.69 7.40 -7.75
CA GLU A 157 -13.99 8.72 -7.21
C GLU A 157 -15.23 8.66 -6.32
N VAL A 158 -15.26 9.55 -5.32
CA VAL A 158 -16.45 9.76 -4.50
C VAL A 158 -17.26 10.88 -5.11
N LYS A 159 -18.50 10.59 -5.37
CA LYS A 159 -19.48 11.62 -5.77
C LYS A 159 -20.01 12.34 -4.56
#